data_e00e0f647ad78afba9b408de0308e20f
#
_entry.id   e00e0f647ad78afba9b408de0308e20f
#
_cell.length_a   1.000
_cell.length_b   1.000
_cell.length_c   1.000
_cell.angle_alpha   90.00
_cell.angle_beta   90.00
_cell.angle_gamma   90.00
#
_symmetry.space_group_name_H-M   'P 1'
#
loop_
_entity.id
_entity.type
_entity.pdbx_description
1 polymer ?
#
loop_
_entity_poly.entity_id
_entity_poly.type
_entity_poly.pdbx_seq_one_letter_code
_entity_poly.pdbx_strand_id
1 'polypeptide(L)'
;KQDKSISPKMRKVIAYHEAGHALISALVDGPESVRKITIVPRGKTGGVTMFMPPVDSQDTSLYTKSFLKKRIMIGLGGTVAEEIVFGEDEITTGAAGDIQHITDIADSMVSEFGFSTQKGKMRIDGDVEYEIKYIIDECYKIVKSYMKTYRDRLDMIASELLEKEVIESVDFVNIFTRPSQPVN
;
A
#
# COMPACT_ATOMS: atom_id res chain seq x y z
N LYS A 1 21.53 19.28 -18.09
CA LYS A 1 21.04 18.24 -17.17
C LYS A 1 20.36 17.19 -18.04
N GLN A 2 20.97 15.98 -18.12
CA GLN A 2 20.32 14.86 -18.80
C GLN A 2 19.08 14.50 -17.98
N ASP A 3 17.88 14.68 -18.57
CA ASP A 3 16.67 14.00 -18.13
C ASP A 3 16.94 12.50 -18.27
N LYS A 4 17.22 11.83 -17.15
CA LYS A 4 17.28 10.37 -17.14
C LYS A 4 15.84 9.88 -17.27
N SER A 5 15.42 9.65 -18.51
CA SER A 5 14.13 9.00 -18.76
C SER A 5 14.12 7.64 -18.09
N ILE A 6 13.10 7.40 -17.26
CA ILE A 6 12.88 6.11 -16.60
C ILE A 6 12.69 5.04 -17.67
N SER A 7 13.40 3.91 -17.55
CA SER A 7 13.27 2.83 -18.52
C SER A 7 11.84 2.27 -18.55
N PRO A 8 11.35 1.73 -19.68
CA PRO A 8 10.03 1.12 -19.76
C PRO A 8 9.81 0.00 -18.71
N LYS A 9 10.86 -0.79 -18.42
CA LYS A 9 10.82 -1.81 -17.37
C LYS A 9 10.55 -1.17 -16.01
N MET A 10 11.30 -0.15 -15.65
CA MET A 10 11.17 0.52 -14.35
C MET A 10 9.85 1.28 -14.25
N ARG A 11 9.37 1.89 -15.34
CA ARG A 11 8.06 2.54 -15.39
C ARG A 11 6.93 1.53 -15.09
N LYS A 12 7.04 0.30 -15.61
CA LYS A 12 6.09 -0.77 -15.31
C LYS A 12 6.12 -1.17 -13.83
N VAL A 13 7.32 -1.30 -13.24
CA VAL A 13 7.47 -1.58 -11.80
C VAL A 13 6.79 -0.51 -10.96
N ILE A 14 7.05 0.77 -11.24
CA ILE A 14 6.42 1.88 -10.53
C ILE A 14 4.89 1.84 -10.65
N ALA A 15 4.36 1.56 -11.85
CA ALA A 15 2.91 1.48 -12.06
C ALA A 15 2.26 0.37 -11.21
N TYR A 16 2.88 -0.79 -11.11
CA TYR A 16 2.39 -1.87 -10.27
C TYR A 16 2.54 -1.58 -8.78
N HIS A 17 3.63 -0.93 -8.37
CA HIS A 17 3.84 -0.50 -6.99
C HIS A 17 2.71 0.43 -6.53
N GLU A 18 2.47 1.50 -7.27
CA GLU A 18 1.40 2.46 -6.95
C GLU A 18 0.00 1.84 -7.08
N ALA A 19 -0.22 1.00 -8.08
CA ALA A 19 -1.47 0.25 -8.22
C ALA A 19 -1.71 -0.68 -7.01
N GLY A 20 -0.65 -1.25 -6.45
CA GLY A 20 -0.72 -2.09 -5.25
C GLY A 20 -1.22 -1.34 -4.03
N HIS A 21 -0.67 -0.17 -3.75
CA HIS A 21 -1.15 0.72 -2.68
C HIS A 21 -2.64 1.07 -2.86
N ALA A 22 -3.02 1.46 -4.08
CA ALA A 22 -4.38 1.85 -4.39
C ALA A 22 -5.37 0.68 -4.27
N LEU A 23 -5.01 -0.51 -4.77
CA LEU A 23 -5.83 -1.71 -4.66
C LEU A 23 -6.11 -2.07 -3.21
N ILE A 24 -5.08 -2.13 -2.36
CA ILE A 24 -5.27 -2.47 -0.96
C ILE A 24 -6.11 -1.42 -0.24
N SER A 25 -5.87 -0.13 -0.49
CA SER A 25 -6.71 0.93 0.09
C SER A 25 -8.18 0.76 -0.29
N ALA A 26 -8.46 0.49 -1.56
CA ALA A 26 -9.83 0.27 -2.03
C ALA A 26 -10.49 -0.95 -1.39
N LEU A 27 -9.74 -2.03 -1.14
CA LEU A 27 -10.27 -3.25 -0.51
C LEU A 27 -10.56 -3.09 0.98
N VAL A 28 -9.78 -2.28 1.70
CA VAL A 28 -9.90 -2.15 3.16
C VAL A 28 -10.71 -0.93 3.62
N ASP A 29 -10.74 0.13 2.81
CA ASP A 29 -11.40 1.40 3.15
C ASP A 29 -12.42 1.86 2.08
N GLY A 30 -12.59 1.12 0.99
CA GLY A 30 -13.43 1.50 -0.14
C GLY A 30 -12.67 2.26 -1.25
N PRO A 31 -13.14 2.18 -2.50
CA PRO A 31 -12.44 2.80 -3.63
C PRO A 31 -12.37 4.33 -3.56
N GLU A 32 -13.28 4.97 -2.84
CA GLU A 32 -13.29 6.42 -2.60
C GLU A 32 -12.14 6.88 -1.70
N SER A 33 -11.45 5.96 -1.01
CA SER A 33 -10.27 6.27 -0.20
C SER A 33 -9.07 6.72 -1.04
N VAL A 34 -9.03 6.39 -2.32
CA VAL A 34 -7.97 6.77 -3.24
C VAL A 34 -8.30 8.11 -3.89
N ARG A 35 -7.50 9.13 -3.59
CA ARG A 35 -7.65 10.47 -4.15
C ARG A 35 -7.04 10.59 -5.53
N LYS A 36 -5.83 10.07 -5.70
CA LYS A 36 -5.05 10.22 -6.94
C LYS A 36 -3.90 9.23 -6.96
N ILE A 37 -3.61 8.70 -8.12
CA ILE A 37 -2.42 7.88 -8.38
C ILE A 37 -1.66 8.52 -9.54
N THR A 38 -0.34 8.61 -9.43
CA THR A 38 0.51 9.11 -10.52
C THR A 38 1.83 8.38 -10.58
N ILE A 39 2.31 8.13 -11.79
CA ILE A 39 3.65 7.63 -12.08
C ILE A 39 4.55 8.68 -12.73
N VAL A 40 4.09 9.93 -12.74
CA VAL A 40 4.91 11.07 -13.17
C VAL A 40 5.95 11.35 -12.09
N PRO A 41 7.25 11.26 -12.40
CA PRO A 41 8.31 11.48 -11.42
C PRO A 41 8.25 12.87 -10.79
N ARG A 42 8.40 12.93 -9.46
CA ARG A 42 8.51 14.18 -8.71
C ARG A 42 9.75 14.12 -7.83
N GLY A 43 10.79 14.86 -8.20
CA GLY A 43 12.04 14.86 -7.44
C GLY A 43 12.71 13.50 -7.44
N LYS A 44 12.80 12.85 -6.28
CA LYS A 44 13.42 11.53 -6.11
C LYS A 44 12.42 10.37 -6.13
N THR A 45 11.12 10.64 -6.16
CA THR A 45 10.07 9.61 -6.18
C THR A 45 9.63 9.29 -7.61
N GLY A 46 9.51 8.00 -7.91
CA GLY A 46 9.07 7.52 -9.23
C GLY A 46 7.58 7.61 -9.47
N GLY A 47 6.78 7.63 -8.40
CA GLY A 47 5.32 7.71 -8.41
C GLY A 47 4.80 8.11 -7.05
N VAL A 48 3.49 8.27 -6.93
CA VAL A 48 2.82 8.50 -5.64
C VAL A 48 1.34 8.14 -5.71
N THR A 49 0.85 7.46 -4.68
CA THR A 49 -0.57 7.26 -4.41
C THR A 49 -1.00 8.17 -3.27
N MET A 50 -1.97 9.02 -3.52
CA MET A 50 -2.54 9.94 -2.53
C MET A 50 -3.89 9.41 -2.06
N PHE A 51 -4.11 9.47 -0.75
CA PHE A 51 -5.35 9.02 -0.12
C PHE A 51 -6.20 10.17 0.36
N MET A 52 -7.52 9.94 0.44
CA MET A 52 -8.42 10.86 1.14
C MET A 52 -8.13 10.77 2.64
N PRO A 53 -8.22 11.90 3.38
CA PRO A 53 -8.16 11.84 4.84
C PRO A 53 -9.26 10.92 5.37
N PRO A 54 -8.97 10.03 6.33
CA PRO A 54 -9.99 9.18 6.93
C PRO A 54 -11.07 10.04 7.58
N VAL A 55 -12.34 9.66 7.37
CA VAL A 55 -13.51 10.43 7.88
C VAL A 55 -13.46 10.56 9.41
N ASP A 56 -13.06 9.49 10.09
CA ASP A 56 -13.01 9.43 11.56
C ASP A 56 -11.80 10.17 12.18
N SER A 57 -10.79 10.51 11.39
CA SER A 57 -9.57 11.18 11.90
C SER A 57 -9.67 12.70 11.92
N GLN A 58 -10.74 13.26 11.35
CA GLN A 58 -10.87 14.73 11.25
C GLN A 58 -11.19 15.39 12.60
N ASP A 59 -11.77 14.66 13.54
CA ASP A 59 -12.27 15.26 14.79
C ASP A 59 -11.47 14.94 16.06
N THR A 60 -10.74 13.81 16.13
CA THR A 60 -10.23 13.35 17.44
C THR A 60 -8.78 12.89 17.47
N SER A 61 -8.12 12.63 16.35
CA SER A 61 -6.79 11.99 16.28
C SER A 61 -6.70 10.64 17.04
N LEU A 62 -7.85 9.98 17.26
CA LEU A 62 -7.91 8.67 17.90
C LEU A 62 -8.01 7.58 16.83
N TYR A 63 -7.06 6.66 16.86
CA TYR A 63 -6.99 5.57 15.89
C TYR A 63 -7.25 4.22 16.53
N THR A 64 -8.12 3.42 15.94
CA THR A 64 -8.35 2.05 16.39
C THR A 64 -7.22 1.13 15.97
N LYS A 65 -7.08 -0.01 16.68
CA LYS A 65 -6.14 -1.07 16.28
C LYS A 65 -6.40 -1.55 14.84
N SER A 66 -7.66 -1.68 14.46
CA SER A 66 -8.06 -2.06 13.08
C SER A 66 -7.60 -1.02 12.07
N PHE A 67 -7.80 0.27 12.35
CA PHE A 67 -7.33 1.36 11.48
C PHE A 67 -5.82 1.29 11.25
N LEU A 68 -5.02 1.12 12.31
CA LEU A 68 -3.57 1.04 12.21
C LEU A 68 -3.11 -0.18 11.40
N LYS A 69 -3.76 -1.35 11.58
CA LYS A 69 -3.50 -2.52 10.75
C LYS A 69 -3.80 -2.27 9.27
N LYS A 70 -4.88 -1.56 8.95
CA LYS A 70 -5.19 -1.18 7.56
C LYS A 70 -4.08 -0.28 6.98
N ARG A 71 -3.53 0.66 7.76
CA ARG A 71 -2.39 1.49 7.31
C ARG A 71 -1.16 0.65 7.00
N ILE A 72 -0.86 -0.34 7.84
CA ILE A 72 0.23 -1.30 7.56
C ILE A 72 -0.05 -2.07 6.26
N MET A 73 -1.26 -2.58 6.08
CA MET A 73 -1.62 -3.31 4.85
C MET A 73 -1.48 -2.44 3.59
N ILE A 74 -1.93 -1.19 3.64
CA ILE A 74 -1.78 -0.26 2.51
C ILE A 74 -0.31 0.00 2.22
N GLY A 75 0.52 0.21 3.26
CA GLY A 75 1.96 0.40 3.11
C GLY A 75 2.67 -0.80 2.49
N LEU A 76 2.20 -2.02 2.76
CA LEU A 76 2.74 -3.25 2.13
C LEU A 76 2.30 -3.41 0.67
N GLY A 77 1.25 -2.71 0.23
CA GLY A 77 0.64 -2.89 -1.09
C GLY A 77 1.62 -2.79 -2.25
N GLY A 78 2.52 -1.81 -2.22
CA GLY A 78 3.49 -1.59 -3.28
C GLY A 78 4.48 -2.74 -3.44
N THR A 79 5.18 -3.10 -2.37
CA THR A 79 6.19 -4.17 -2.40
C THR A 79 5.58 -5.54 -2.68
N VAL A 80 4.39 -5.83 -2.15
CA VAL A 80 3.71 -7.11 -2.42
C VAL A 80 3.20 -7.19 -3.87
N ALA A 81 2.78 -6.08 -4.46
CA ALA A 81 2.46 -6.04 -5.89
C ALA A 81 3.69 -6.35 -6.76
N GLU A 82 4.85 -5.77 -6.45
CA GLU A 82 6.11 -6.09 -7.12
C GLU A 82 6.45 -7.58 -7.00
N GLU A 83 6.35 -8.14 -5.80
CA GLU A 83 6.60 -9.57 -5.54
C GLU A 83 5.72 -10.49 -6.38
N ILE A 84 4.41 -10.25 -6.38
CA ILE A 84 3.43 -11.11 -7.09
C ILE A 84 3.58 -11.02 -8.61
N VAL A 85 3.96 -9.84 -9.12
CA VAL A 85 4.02 -9.60 -10.58
C VAL A 85 5.36 -9.96 -11.16
N PHE A 86 6.46 -9.64 -10.47
CA PHE A 86 7.82 -9.77 -10.99
C PHE A 86 8.64 -10.87 -10.31
N GLY A 87 8.21 -11.34 -9.15
CA GLY A 87 8.93 -12.33 -8.33
C GLY A 87 9.70 -11.67 -7.18
N GLU A 88 10.01 -12.47 -6.15
CA GLU A 88 10.64 -11.99 -4.91
C GLU A 88 12.02 -11.35 -5.16
N ASP A 89 12.82 -11.93 -6.04
CA ASP A 89 14.17 -11.41 -6.35
C ASP A 89 14.16 -10.11 -7.16
N GLU A 90 13.02 -9.71 -7.72
CA GLU A 90 12.87 -8.50 -8.53
C GLU A 90 12.20 -7.34 -7.76
N ILE A 91 11.94 -7.51 -6.46
CA ILE A 91 11.43 -6.44 -5.59
C ILE A 91 12.47 -5.32 -5.53
N THR A 92 12.02 -4.07 -5.69
CA THR A 92 12.90 -2.92 -5.71
C THR A 92 13.07 -2.27 -4.34
N THR A 93 14.06 -1.40 -4.22
CA THR A 93 14.26 -0.54 -3.04
C THR A 93 13.25 0.61 -2.94
N GLY A 94 12.32 0.70 -3.88
CA GLY A 94 11.31 1.78 -3.93
C GLY A 94 10.42 1.85 -2.70
N ALA A 95 10.20 0.71 -2.04
CA ALA A 95 9.38 0.61 -0.83
C ALA A 95 10.10 1.01 0.48
N ALA A 96 11.33 1.52 0.44
CA ALA A 96 12.09 1.80 1.67
C ALA A 96 11.35 2.74 2.63
N GLY A 97 10.69 3.77 2.13
CA GLY A 97 9.86 4.69 2.91
C GLY A 97 8.62 4.02 3.50
N ASP A 98 7.96 3.16 2.72
CA ASP A 98 6.78 2.40 3.16
C ASP A 98 7.15 1.44 4.29
N ILE A 99 8.26 0.71 4.13
CA ILE A 99 8.76 -0.23 5.14
C ILE A 99 9.09 0.49 6.45
N GLN A 100 9.74 1.65 6.38
CA GLN A 100 10.01 2.47 7.57
C GLN A 100 8.70 2.87 8.24
N HIS A 101 7.74 3.40 7.47
CA HIS A 101 6.46 3.88 8.00
C HIS A 101 5.63 2.77 8.66
N ILE A 102 5.51 1.59 8.04
CA ILE A 102 4.75 0.47 8.64
C ILE A 102 5.44 -0.09 9.88
N THR A 103 6.78 -0.06 9.93
CA THR A 103 7.55 -0.46 11.10
C THR A 103 7.28 0.49 12.27
N ASP A 104 7.29 1.80 12.02
CA ASP A 104 6.99 2.81 13.04
C ASP A 104 5.56 2.67 13.59
N ILE A 105 4.57 2.38 12.72
CA ILE A 105 3.19 2.11 13.16
C ILE A 105 3.15 0.87 14.05
N ALA A 106 3.74 -0.23 13.64
CA ALA A 106 3.73 -1.48 14.40
C ALA A 106 4.48 -1.34 15.74
N ASP A 107 5.58 -0.59 15.76
CA ASP A 107 6.31 -0.28 17.00
C ASP A 107 5.43 0.51 17.97
N SER A 108 4.81 1.59 17.55
CA SER A 108 3.89 2.37 18.40
C SER A 108 2.70 1.55 18.89
N MET A 109 2.16 0.65 18.07
CA MET A 109 1.09 -0.25 18.49
C MET A 109 1.51 -1.14 19.66
N VAL A 110 2.73 -1.64 19.65
CA VAL A 110 3.25 -2.55 20.68
C VAL A 110 3.78 -1.78 21.87
N SER A 111 4.66 -0.80 21.66
CA SER A 111 5.39 -0.14 22.73
C SER A 111 4.61 0.95 23.44
N GLU A 112 3.73 1.70 22.74
CA GLU A 112 3.05 2.87 23.28
C GLU A 112 1.56 2.67 23.54
N PHE A 113 0.83 2.00 22.62
CA PHE A 113 -0.64 1.96 22.66
C PHE A 113 -1.21 0.77 23.43
N GLY A 114 -0.35 -0.10 23.96
CA GLY A 114 -0.79 -1.27 24.72
C GLY A 114 -1.53 -2.31 23.85
N PHE A 115 -1.17 -2.45 22.59
CA PHE A 115 -1.76 -3.41 21.65
C PHE A 115 -0.94 -4.71 21.55
N SER A 116 0.06 -4.89 22.43
CA SER A 116 0.77 -6.15 22.56
C SER A 116 -0.18 -7.30 22.90
N THR A 117 0.00 -8.44 22.24
CA THR A 117 -0.74 -9.66 22.55
C THR A 117 -0.13 -10.45 23.71
N GLN A 118 1.16 -10.28 23.96
CA GLN A 118 1.91 -11.02 24.98
C GLN A 118 2.03 -10.26 26.30
N LYS A 119 2.26 -8.96 26.24
CA LYS A 119 2.56 -8.13 27.41
C LYS A 119 1.36 -7.31 27.92
N GLY A 120 0.24 -7.36 27.20
CA GLY A 120 -1.00 -6.72 27.65
C GLY A 120 -1.02 -5.20 27.51
N LYS A 121 -1.80 -4.55 28.37
CA LYS A 121 -2.11 -3.12 28.30
C LYS A 121 -1.12 -2.29 29.10
N MET A 122 0.13 -2.22 28.64
CA MET A 122 1.18 -1.44 29.29
C MET A 122 2.14 -0.85 28.25
N ARG A 123 2.81 0.21 28.61
CA ARG A 123 3.96 0.72 27.85
C ARG A 123 5.14 -0.23 28.00
N ILE A 124 5.85 -0.48 26.92
CA ILE A 124 6.99 -1.38 26.89
C ILE A 124 8.21 -0.60 26.45
N ASP A 125 9.20 -0.52 27.33
CA ASP A 125 10.49 0.14 27.09
C ASP A 125 11.62 -0.90 26.86
N GLY A 126 11.34 -1.93 26.05
CA GLY A 126 12.28 -3.02 25.79
C GLY A 126 12.19 -3.55 24.39
N ASP A 127 12.77 -4.72 24.19
CA ASP A 127 12.74 -5.38 22.88
C ASP A 127 11.31 -5.84 22.56
N VAL A 128 10.80 -5.33 21.45
CA VAL A 128 9.46 -5.64 20.90
C VAL A 128 9.54 -6.14 19.45
N GLU A 129 10.74 -6.38 18.95
CA GLU A 129 10.99 -6.72 17.55
C GLU A 129 10.16 -7.94 17.10
N TYR A 130 10.05 -8.96 17.95
CA TYR A 130 9.25 -10.14 17.63
C TYR A 130 7.76 -9.82 17.42
N GLU A 131 7.17 -8.96 18.26
CA GLU A 131 5.76 -8.59 18.12
C GLU A 131 5.53 -7.64 16.95
N ILE A 132 6.46 -6.72 16.67
CA ILE A 132 6.43 -5.87 15.47
C ILE A 132 6.42 -6.76 14.22
N LYS A 133 7.37 -7.70 14.16
CA LYS A 133 7.44 -8.66 13.06
C LYS A 133 6.13 -9.46 12.93
N TYR A 134 5.58 -9.94 14.03
CA TYR A 134 4.33 -10.69 14.02
C TYR A 134 3.16 -9.90 13.42
N ILE A 135 2.99 -8.63 13.82
CA ILE A 135 1.92 -7.76 13.29
C ILE A 135 2.11 -7.54 11.78
N ILE A 136 3.33 -7.26 11.35
CA ILE A 136 3.64 -7.01 9.94
C ILE A 136 3.43 -8.30 9.11
N ASP A 137 3.88 -9.46 9.60
CA ASP A 137 3.72 -10.75 8.92
C ASP A 137 2.24 -11.12 8.75
N GLU A 138 1.40 -10.87 9.76
CA GLU A 138 -0.05 -11.10 9.66
C GLU A 138 -0.69 -10.20 8.59
N CYS A 139 -0.33 -8.92 8.57
CA CYS A 139 -0.78 -7.99 7.54
C CYS A 139 -0.28 -8.40 6.14
N TYR A 140 0.99 -8.82 6.03
CA TYR A 140 1.58 -9.29 4.78
C TYR A 140 0.84 -10.49 4.19
N LYS A 141 0.48 -11.48 5.01
CA LYS A 141 -0.30 -12.64 4.55
C LYS A 141 -1.65 -12.24 3.96
N ILE A 142 -2.34 -11.29 4.60
CA ILE A 142 -3.63 -10.77 4.12
C ILE A 142 -3.44 -10.04 2.79
N VAL A 143 -2.46 -9.15 2.71
CA VAL A 143 -2.16 -8.39 1.48
C VAL A 143 -1.79 -9.32 0.33
N LYS A 144 -0.97 -10.32 0.59
CA LYS A 144 -0.58 -11.32 -0.43
C LYS A 144 -1.79 -12.10 -0.94
N SER A 145 -2.71 -12.48 -0.06
CA SER A 145 -3.96 -13.13 -0.44
C SER A 145 -4.84 -12.21 -1.30
N TYR A 146 -4.99 -10.95 -0.94
CA TYR A 146 -5.74 -9.97 -1.72
C TYR A 146 -5.12 -9.74 -3.10
N MET A 147 -3.80 -9.60 -3.19
CA MET A 147 -3.11 -9.42 -4.47
C MET A 147 -3.32 -10.59 -5.43
N LYS A 148 -3.35 -11.81 -4.91
CA LYS A 148 -3.63 -13.00 -5.72
C LYS A 148 -5.08 -13.05 -6.17
N THR A 149 -6.02 -12.80 -5.26
CA THR A 149 -7.46 -12.86 -5.53
C THR A 149 -7.91 -11.76 -6.49
N TYR A 150 -7.35 -10.54 -6.35
CA TYR A 150 -7.71 -9.37 -7.15
C TYR A 150 -6.63 -8.99 -8.17
N ARG A 151 -5.88 -9.99 -8.66
CA ARG A 151 -4.82 -9.78 -9.65
C ARG A 151 -5.31 -9.08 -10.92
N ASP A 152 -6.52 -9.40 -11.37
CA ASP A 152 -7.16 -8.74 -12.51
C ASP A 152 -7.34 -7.24 -12.28
N ARG A 153 -7.75 -6.84 -11.08
CA ARG A 153 -7.89 -5.43 -10.70
C ARG A 153 -6.55 -4.72 -10.66
N LEU A 154 -5.54 -5.36 -10.07
CA LEU A 154 -4.18 -4.84 -10.04
C LEU A 154 -3.67 -4.57 -11.46
N ASP A 155 -3.84 -5.53 -12.37
CA ASP A 155 -3.43 -5.42 -13.77
C ASP A 155 -4.19 -4.28 -14.50
N MET A 156 -5.49 -4.11 -14.24
CA MET A 156 -6.29 -3.03 -14.82
C MET A 156 -5.81 -1.65 -14.36
N ILE A 157 -5.55 -1.47 -13.06
CA ILE A 157 -5.07 -0.19 -12.50
C ILE A 157 -3.68 0.13 -13.07
N ALA A 158 -2.78 -0.84 -13.08
CA ALA A 158 -1.43 -0.65 -13.61
C ALA A 158 -1.44 -0.32 -15.11
N SER A 159 -2.27 -0.98 -15.90
CA SER A 159 -2.43 -0.70 -17.34
C SER A 159 -2.92 0.72 -17.59
N GLU A 160 -3.91 1.18 -16.84
CA GLU A 160 -4.44 2.53 -16.95
C GLU A 160 -3.38 3.58 -16.55
N LEU A 161 -2.58 3.31 -15.51
CA LEU A 161 -1.45 4.16 -15.12
C LEU A 161 -0.37 4.25 -16.20
N LEU A 162 -0.08 3.13 -16.88
CA LEU A 162 0.90 3.14 -17.97
C LEU A 162 0.43 3.93 -19.18
N GLU A 163 -0.89 3.97 -19.43
CA GLU A 163 -1.49 4.72 -20.53
C GLU A 163 -1.64 6.20 -20.19
N LYS A 164 -2.23 6.53 -19.05
CA LYS A 164 -2.64 7.91 -18.69
C LYS A 164 -1.66 8.63 -17.77
N GLU A 165 -0.74 7.90 -17.13
CA GLU A 165 0.25 8.40 -16.15
C GLU A 165 -0.37 8.93 -14.85
N VAL A 166 -1.64 9.32 -14.87
CA VAL A 166 -2.40 9.86 -13.73
C VAL A 166 -3.80 9.29 -13.74
N ILE A 167 -4.27 8.84 -12.57
CA ILE A 167 -5.66 8.42 -12.34
C ILE A 167 -6.21 9.27 -11.19
N GLU A 168 -7.28 10.01 -11.45
CA GLU A 168 -8.01 10.76 -10.42
C GLU A 168 -9.06 9.87 -9.74
N SER A 169 -9.58 10.30 -8.59
CA SER A 169 -10.51 9.52 -7.76
C SER A 169 -11.69 8.94 -8.51
N VAL A 170 -12.39 9.75 -9.33
CA VAL A 170 -13.57 9.31 -10.09
C VAL A 170 -13.21 8.20 -11.08
N ASP A 171 -12.10 8.36 -11.79
CA ASP A 171 -11.64 7.34 -12.75
C ASP A 171 -11.21 6.06 -12.03
N PHE A 172 -10.57 6.18 -10.88
CA PHE A 172 -10.18 5.03 -10.06
C PHE A 172 -11.39 4.23 -9.59
N VAL A 173 -12.42 4.89 -9.06
CA VAL A 173 -13.67 4.24 -8.65
C VAL A 173 -14.30 3.48 -9.83
N ASN A 174 -14.34 4.10 -11.01
CA ASN A 174 -14.87 3.47 -12.21
C ASN A 174 -14.06 2.23 -12.64
N ILE A 175 -12.73 2.30 -12.59
CA ILE A 175 -11.85 1.15 -12.91
C ILE A 175 -12.08 0.04 -11.89
N PHE A 176 -12.09 0.36 -10.61
CA PHE A 176 -12.21 -0.61 -9.52
C PHE A 176 -13.56 -1.34 -9.52
N THR A 177 -14.64 -0.65 -9.86
CA THR A 177 -16.01 -1.21 -9.87
C THR A 177 -16.42 -1.83 -11.20
N ARG A 178 -15.63 -1.65 -12.27
CA ARG A 178 -15.91 -2.23 -13.59
C ARG A 178 -15.98 -3.76 -13.49
N PRO A 179 -16.99 -4.42 -14.10
CA PRO A 179 -17.02 -5.88 -14.15
C PRO A 179 -15.75 -6.46 -14.78
N SER A 180 -15.21 -7.54 -14.19
CA SER A 180 -14.10 -8.27 -14.80
C SER A 180 -14.56 -8.83 -16.15
N GLN A 181 -13.79 -8.62 -17.20
CA GLN A 181 -14.09 -9.28 -18.48
C GLN A 181 -13.87 -10.79 -18.28
N PRO A 182 -14.80 -11.63 -18.77
CA PRO A 182 -14.57 -13.05 -18.75
C PRO A 182 -13.29 -13.36 -19.54
N VAL A 183 -12.42 -14.14 -18.93
CA VAL A 183 -11.24 -14.67 -19.62
C VAL A 183 -11.75 -15.62 -20.71
N ASN A 184 -11.58 -15.24 -21.97
CA ASN A 184 -11.85 -16.10 -23.13
C ASN A 184 -10.77 -17.18 -23.23
#